data_4934d4cc87e067ac795d5302fb7f6e64
#
_entry.id   4934d4cc87e067ac795d5302fb7f6e64
#
_cell.length_a   1.000
_cell.length_b   1.000
_cell.length_c   1.000
_cell.angle_alpha   90.00
_cell.angle_beta   90.00
_cell.angle_gamma   90.00
#
_symmetry.space_group_name_H-M   'P 1'
#
loop_
_entity.id
_entity.type
_entity.pdbx_description
1 polymer ?
#
loop_
_entity_poly.entity_id
_entity_poly.type
_entity_poly.pdbx_seq_one_letter_code
_entity_poly.pdbx_strand_id
1 'polypeptide(L)'
;MKNTNFNNGDTNTMKTMTSKEKKQAFLDACMDKFDADSNGDHILTIDQLKDVASTFGMKYAPQWIVKNPVNKVGKGLFKLPALGEVTSVHASRLVQAAEQYESAPQTQKIENTETKTEAAYVVSSLTGNIVPEKDPNFVTFGDYSSVKSIIASKKFYPIFITGLSGNGKTLGVTQACAEKKREMIRVNITIETDEDDLLGGYRLRDGQTVWQNGPVIEAMERGAVLLLDEIDLASNKIMCLQPILEGNGVFVKKINKFVKPALGFTVVATANTKGKGSEDGQFIGTNVLNEAFLERFPITFEQKYPSVKIETKIISKMLETENAKDDEYATNLVNWADIIRKTYSEGGVDEIISTRRLVHIAKAYSIFRNKLKAVEVCTNRFDDDTKTSFLDLYAKIDSGVNPEDLMSSQSDEPIADEDEADEDII
;
A
#
# COMPACT_ATOMS: atom_id res chain seq x y z
N MET A 1 22.98 30.72 38.38
CA MET A 1 23.53 31.18 37.10
C MET A 1 24.50 30.12 36.58
N LYS A 2 24.06 29.27 35.69
CA LYS A 2 24.94 28.45 34.85
C LYS A 2 24.46 28.63 33.40
N ASN A 3 25.15 29.53 32.70
CA ASN A 3 25.00 29.70 31.26
C ASN A 3 25.57 28.47 30.56
N THR A 4 24.72 27.64 29.99
CA THR A 4 25.10 26.72 28.92
C THR A 4 24.60 27.28 27.59
N ASN A 5 25.46 28.09 26.98
CA ASN A 5 25.29 28.51 25.58
C ASN A 5 25.39 27.28 24.66
N PHE A 6 24.29 26.85 24.09
CA PHE A 6 24.32 25.98 22.94
C PHE A 6 24.76 26.81 21.72
N ASN A 7 26.03 26.74 21.40
CA ASN A 7 26.61 27.36 20.24
C ASN A 7 26.35 26.48 18.97
N ASN A 8 26.18 27.14 17.83
CA ASN A 8 25.97 26.67 16.45
C ASN A 8 27.05 25.69 15.92
N GLY A 9 27.36 24.61 16.62
CA GLY A 9 28.42 23.65 16.24
C GLY A 9 27.99 22.18 16.17
N ASP A 10 26.81 21.81 16.70
CA ASP A 10 26.50 20.41 17.02
C ASP A 10 25.49 19.70 16.09
N THR A 11 25.43 20.05 14.82
CA THR A 11 24.62 19.29 13.83
C THR A 11 25.13 17.85 13.62
N ASN A 12 26.35 17.53 14.03
CA ASN A 12 26.91 16.18 13.93
C ASN A 12 26.49 15.26 15.10
N THR A 13 26.28 15.81 16.29
CA THR A 13 25.87 15.05 17.50
C THR A 13 24.44 14.57 17.39
N MET A 14 23.55 15.33 16.75
CA MET A 14 22.15 14.93 16.53
C MET A 14 21.96 13.73 15.58
N LYS A 15 22.90 13.47 14.68
CA LYS A 15 22.82 12.34 13.74
C LYS A 15 22.99 10.99 14.40
N THR A 16 23.59 10.92 15.58
CA THR A 16 23.87 9.69 16.32
C THR A 16 22.87 9.40 17.45
N MET A 17 21.99 10.34 17.79
CA MET A 17 21.02 10.18 18.86
C MET A 17 19.83 9.30 18.43
N THR A 18 19.40 8.43 19.34
CA THR A 18 18.16 7.64 19.18
C THR A 18 16.92 8.54 19.18
N SER A 19 15.80 8.06 18.65
CA SER A 19 14.53 8.80 18.66
C SER A 19 14.08 9.23 20.07
N LYS A 20 14.38 8.41 21.09
CA LYS A 20 14.06 8.70 22.49
C LYS A 20 14.93 9.84 23.04
N GLU A 21 16.21 9.83 22.77
CA GLU A 21 17.16 10.88 23.17
C GLU A 21 16.83 12.21 22.52
N LYS A 22 16.43 12.23 21.23
CA LYS A 22 16.00 13.46 20.55
C LYS A 22 14.74 14.06 21.15
N LYS A 23 13.76 13.23 21.54
CA LYS A 23 12.55 13.69 22.23
C LYS A 23 12.87 14.27 23.60
N GLN A 24 13.77 13.62 24.34
CA GLN A 24 14.22 14.10 25.64
C GLN A 24 14.94 15.45 25.55
N ALA A 25 15.90 15.57 24.64
CA ALA A 25 16.63 16.82 24.42
C ALA A 25 15.69 17.98 24.02
N PHE A 26 14.63 17.69 23.28
CA PHE A 26 13.61 18.68 22.92
C PHE A 26 12.80 19.14 24.14
N LEU A 27 12.39 18.22 25.01
CA LEU A 27 11.68 18.54 26.25
C LEU A 27 12.55 19.38 27.19
N ASP A 28 13.80 18.99 27.38
CA ASP A 28 14.76 19.71 28.20
C ASP A 28 14.96 21.15 27.70
N ALA A 29 15.11 21.33 26.40
CA ALA A 29 15.22 22.66 25.79
C ALA A 29 13.94 23.50 25.92
N CYS A 30 12.76 22.89 25.94
CA CYS A 30 11.51 23.59 26.23
C CYS A 30 11.44 24.02 27.69
N MET A 31 11.84 23.17 28.63
CA MET A 31 11.83 23.46 30.08
C MET A 31 12.88 24.49 30.45
N ASP A 32 14.05 24.50 29.82
CA ASP A 32 15.08 25.51 30.01
C ASP A 32 14.69 26.91 29.49
N LYS A 33 13.86 26.96 28.44
CA LYS A 33 13.50 28.21 27.77
C LYS A 33 12.23 28.87 28.33
N PHE A 34 11.31 28.09 28.89
CA PHE A 34 10.03 28.58 29.38
C PHE A 34 9.73 28.08 30.79
N ASP A 35 9.33 29.00 31.65
CA ASP A 35 9.03 28.74 33.04
C ASP A 35 7.78 27.86 33.24
N ALA A 36 7.75 27.07 34.30
CA ALA A 36 6.58 26.33 34.74
C ALA A 36 5.50 27.27 35.29
N ASP A 37 4.24 26.85 35.20
CA ASP A 37 3.12 27.56 35.83
C ASP A 37 3.12 27.42 37.36
N SER A 38 2.13 28.01 38.05
CA SER A 38 1.96 27.93 39.49
C SER A 38 1.81 26.53 40.08
N ASN A 39 1.50 25.52 39.22
CA ASN A 39 1.33 24.13 39.58
C ASN A 39 2.57 23.29 39.24
N GLY A 40 3.64 23.93 38.72
CA GLY A 40 4.86 23.25 38.29
C GLY A 40 4.76 22.61 36.88
N ASP A 41 3.73 22.92 36.13
CA ASP A 41 3.50 22.38 34.80
C ASP A 41 4.04 23.33 33.70
N HIS A 42 4.76 22.79 32.70
CA HIS A 42 5.18 23.57 31.55
C HIS A 42 4.07 23.50 30.47
N ILE A 43 3.30 24.59 30.36
CA ILE A 43 2.24 24.74 29.39
C ILE A 43 2.68 25.74 28.31
N LEU A 44 2.84 25.25 27.08
CA LEU A 44 3.38 26.01 25.95
C LEU A 44 2.34 26.21 24.85
N THR A 45 2.43 27.34 24.16
CA THR A 45 1.67 27.62 22.93
C THR A 45 2.31 26.88 21.74
N ILE A 46 1.54 26.73 20.67
CA ILE A 46 2.06 26.13 19.42
C ILE A 46 3.23 26.93 18.84
N ASP A 47 3.24 28.25 19.02
CA ASP A 47 4.30 29.10 18.48
C ASP A 47 5.58 29.01 19.34
N GLN A 48 5.47 28.83 20.63
CA GLN A 48 6.60 28.52 21.52
C GLN A 48 7.21 27.15 21.20
N LEU A 49 6.38 26.16 20.94
CA LEU A 49 6.84 24.83 20.49
C LEU A 49 7.54 24.88 19.11
N LYS A 50 7.06 25.70 18.19
CA LYS A 50 7.72 25.91 16.89
C LYS A 50 9.05 26.63 17.03
N ASP A 51 9.14 27.59 17.93
CA ASP A 51 10.35 28.35 18.18
C ASP A 51 11.47 27.43 18.67
N VAL A 52 11.21 26.55 19.66
CA VAL A 52 12.16 25.51 20.05
C VAL A 52 12.41 24.50 18.93
N ALA A 53 11.38 24.09 18.19
CA ALA A 53 11.52 23.15 17.09
C ALA A 53 12.48 23.65 16.00
N SER A 54 12.50 24.96 15.74
CA SER A 54 13.41 25.58 14.78
C SER A 54 14.89 25.42 15.17
N THR A 55 15.22 25.42 16.47
CA THR A 55 16.58 25.22 16.94
C THR A 55 17.06 23.77 16.76
N PHE A 56 16.12 22.81 16.59
CA PHE A 56 16.37 21.42 16.27
C PHE A 56 16.26 21.12 14.77
N GLY A 57 16.18 22.14 13.92
CA GLY A 57 16.04 21.99 12.46
C GLY A 57 14.67 21.48 12.00
N MET A 58 13.66 21.50 12.88
CA MET A 58 12.29 21.07 12.54
C MET A 58 11.46 22.23 12.02
N LYS A 59 10.80 22.05 10.90
CA LYS A 59 9.93 23.06 10.27
C LYS A 59 8.61 23.32 11.04
N TYR A 60 8.15 22.32 11.81
CA TYR A 60 6.87 22.35 12.53
C TYR A 60 7.03 21.93 13.98
N ALA A 61 6.05 22.32 14.82
CA ALA A 61 5.98 21.84 16.20
C ALA A 61 5.86 20.30 16.23
N PRO A 62 6.50 19.59 17.17
CA PRO A 62 6.52 18.14 17.23
C PRO A 62 5.12 17.54 17.34
N GLN A 63 4.75 16.71 16.38
CA GLN A 63 3.42 16.11 16.27
C GLN A 63 3.06 15.24 17.48
N TRP A 64 4.05 14.57 18.09
CA TRP A 64 3.86 13.75 19.29
C TRP A 64 3.46 14.53 20.53
N ILE A 65 3.67 15.87 20.57
CA ILE A 65 3.13 16.76 21.59
C ILE A 65 1.75 17.30 21.16
N VAL A 66 1.69 17.87 19.95
CA VAL A 66 0.52 18.63 19.46
C VAL A 66 -0.69 17.75 19.16
N LYS A 67 -0.48 16.54 18.65
CA LYS A 67 -1.56 15.59 18.32
C LYS A 67 -1.97 14.69 19.50
N ASN A 68 -1.22 14.68 20.58
CA ASN A 68 -1.57 13.86 21.74
C ASN A 68 -2.69 14.57 22.55
N PRO A 69 -3.89 13.98 22.67
CA PRO A 69 -4.99 14.60 23.40
C PRO A 69 -4.72 14.79 24.89
N VAL A 70 -3.82 13.98 25.49
CA VAL A 70 -3.42 14.11 26.90
C VAL A 70 -2.62 15.39 27.15
N ASN A 71 -1.87 15.86 26.16
CA ASN A 71 -1.07 17.06 26.27
C ASN A 71 -1.85 18.35 26.02
N LYS A 72 -3.09 18.27 25.47
CA LYS A 72 -3.88 19.44 25.11
C LYS A 72 -4.67 19.95 26.31
N VAL A 73 -4.26 21.10 26.85
CA VAL A 73 -4.87 21.71 28.06
C VAL A 73 -5.91 22.80 27.67
N GLY A 74 -5.83 23.30 26.42
CA GLY A 74 -6.73 24.34 25.94
C GLY A 74 -6.59 24.60 24.43
N LYS A 75 -7.28 25.62 23.91
CA LYS A 75 -7.17 26.01 22.49
C LYS A 75 -5.77 26.54 22.20
N GLY A 76 -4.92 25.71 21.54
CA GLY A 76 -3.54 26.07 21.21
C GLY A 76 -2.54 25.99 22.36
N LEU A 77 -2.92 25.40 23.51
CA LEU A 77 -2.08 25.22 24.69
C LEU A 77 -1.80 23.73 24.94
N PHE A 78 -0.53 23.42 25.14
CA PHE A 78 -0.04 22.04 25.30
C PHE A 78 0.85 21.93 26.53
N LYS A 79 0.52 20.98 27.41
CA LYS A 79 1.35 20.61 28.57
C LYS A 79 2.47 19.68 28.08
N LEU A 80 3.70 19.94 28.51
CA LEU A 80 4.80 19.03 28.23
C LEU A 80 4.64 17.74 29.05
N PRO A 81 4.84 16.55 28.45
CA PRO A 81 4.80 15.29 29.19
C PRO A 81 5.94 15.24 30.21
N ALA A 82 5.66 14.76 31.43
CA ALA A 82 6.67 14.59 32.48
C ALA A 82 7.68 13.49 32.13
N LEU A 83 8.92 13.68 32.50
CA LEU A 83 10.03 12.72 32.39
C LEU A 83 9.63 11.36 33.01
N GLY A 84 9.37 10.35 32.20
CA GLY A 84 9.02 8.99 32.64
C GLY A 84 7.63 8.50 32.24
N GLU A 85 6.69 9.38 31.93
CA GLU A 85 5.29 8.98 31.61
C GLU A 85 5.07 8.43 30.20
N VAL A 86 6.03 8.51 29.30
CA VAL A 86 5.91 7.97 27.92
C VAL A 86 5.82 6.43 27.91
N THR A 87 6.15 5.78 29.04
CA THR A 87 6.10 4.32 29.21
C THR A 87 4.97 3.83 30.12
N SER A 88 4.34 4.70 30.93
CA SER A 88 3.37 4.26 31.96
C SER A 88 1.94 4.10 31.46
N VAL A 89 1.51 4.87 30.46
CA VAL A 89 0.14 4.79 29.92
C VAL A 89 -0.11 3.48 29.18
N HIS A 90 0.90 2.89 28.57
CA HIS A 90 0.79 1.56 27.95
C HIS A 90 0.77 0.43 28.99
N ALA A 91 1.57 0.55 30.06
CA ALA A 91 1.61 -0.45 31.13
C ALA A 91 0.29 -0.48 31.93
N SER A 92 -0.25 0.68 32.29
CA SER A 92 -1.51 0.78 33.05
C SER A 92 -2.73 0.26 32.25
N ARG A 93 -2.75 0.46 30.93
CA ARG A 93 -3.81 -0.12 30.05
C ARG A 93 -3.69 -1.63 29.89
N LEU A 94 -2.46 -2.16 29.89
CA LEU A 94 -2.22 -3.61 29.83
C LEU A 94 -2.64 -4.30 31.14
N VAL A 95 -2.40 -3.69 32.28
CA VAL A 95 -2.82 -4.22 33.58
C VAL A 95 -4.34 -4.18 33.74
N GLN A 96 -5.00 -3.08 33.36
CA GLN A 96 -6.47 -2.98 33.39
C GLN A 96 -7.14 -3.94 32.37
N ALA A 97 -6.52 -4.20 31.23
CA ALA A 97 -7.02 -5.19 30.28
C ALA A 97 -6.86 -6.63 30.79
N ALA A 98 -5.80 -6.93 31.53
CA ALA A 98 -5.58 -8.24 32.15
C ALA A 98 -6.55 -8.51 33.29
N GLU A 99 -6.85 -7.52 34.13
CA GLU A 99 -7.84 -7.65 35.22
C GLU A 99 -9.29 -7.81 34.72
N GLN A 100 -9.61 -7.28 33.53
CA GLN A 100 -10.93 -7.50 32.89
C GLN A 100 -11.06 -8.90 32.25
N TYR A 101 -9.94 -9.57 31.94
CA TYR A 101 -9.97 -10.92 31.36
C TYR A 101 -10.20 -12.03 32.41
N GLU A 102 -9.83 -11.81 33.68
CA GLU A 102 -10.02 -12.79 34.76
C GLU A 102 -11.44 -12.82 35.36
N SER A 103 -12.31 -11.85 35.02
CA SER A 103 -13.66 -11.74 35.56
C SER A 103 -14.80 -12.13 34.63
N ALA A 104 -14.54 -12.85 33.53
CA ALA A 104 -15.59 -13.34 32.62
C ALA A 104 -16.25 -14.62 33.18
N PRO A 105 -17.59 -14.68 33.29
CA PRO A 105 -18.28 -15.86 33.83
C PRO A 105 -18.22 -17.05 32.90
N GLN A 106 -18.00 -18.21 33.50
CA GLN A 106 -17.95 -19.50 32.81
C GLN A 106 -19.27 -19.78 32.07
N THR A 107 -19.15 -20.29 30.88
CA THR A 107 -20.18 -20.64 29.90
C THR A 107 -21.21 -21.59 30.47
N GLN A 108 -22.47 -21.15 30.60
CA GLN A 108 -23.62 -22.05 30.72
C GLN A 108 -23.91 -22.68 29.34
N LYS A 109 -24.02 -24.01 29.33
CA LYS A 109 -24.55 -24.77 28.19
C LYS A 109 -25.96 -24.27 27.85
N ILE A 110 -26.09 -23.69 26.67
CA ILE A 110 -27.43 -23.40 26.11
C ILE A 110 -27.84 -24.62 25.30
N GLU A 111 -28.90 -25.28 25.79
CA GLU A 111 -29.61 -26.31 25.03
C GLU A 111 -30.23 -25.67 23.77
N ASN A 112 -30.02 -26.32 22.65
CA ASN A 112 -30.59 -25.94 21.36
C ASN A 112 -32.11 -26.09 21.39
N THR A 113 -32.79 -24.96 21.48
CA THR A 113 -34.18 -24.88 21.03
C THR A 113 -34.15 -24.42 19.58
N GLU A 114 -34.46 -25.33 18.65
CA GLU A 114 -34.67 -25.01 17.25
C GLU A 114 -35.90 -24.11 17.08
N THR A 115 -35.68 -22.80 17.12
CA THR A 115 -36.62 -21.85 16.53
C THR A 115 -36.37 -21.85 15.03
N LYS A 116 -37.30 -22.38 14.25
CA LYS A 116 -37.35 -22.20 12.79
C LYS A 116 -37.50 -20.70 12.49
N THR A 117 -36.38 -20.00 12.43
CA THR A 117 -36.27 -18.71 11.74
C THR A 117 -36.22 -19.03 10.26
N GLU A 118 -37.11 -18.47 9.45
CA GLU A 118 -37.04 -18.53 8.01
C GLU A 118 -35.62 -18.16 7.60
N ALA A 119 -34.91 -19.09 6.97
CA ALA A 119 -33.53 -18.92 6.58
C ALA A 119 -33.46 -17.77 5.57
N ALA A 120 -32.85 -16.65 5.99
CA ALA A 120 -32.51 -15.57 5.07
C ALA A 120 -31.80 -16.19 3.86
N TYR A 121 -32.37 -15.99 2.67
CA TYR A 121 -31.85 -16.58 1.44
C TYR A 121 -30.47 -16.00 1.17
N VAL A 122 -29.42 -16.82 1.33
CA VAL A 122 -28.03 -16.42 1.10
C VAL A 122 -27.68 -16.66 -0.35
N VAL A 123 -27.39 -15.62 -1.07
CA VAL A 123 -26.97 -15.68 -2.48
C VAL A 123 -25.46 -15.53 -2.57
N SER A 124 -24.77 -16.53 -3.13
CA SER A 124 -23.38 -16.38 -3.52
C SER A 124 -23.29 -15.43 -4.72
N SER A 125 -22.38 -14.45 -4.64
CA SER A 125 -22.13 -13.50 -5.73
C SER A 125 -21.20 -14.06 -6.81
N LEU A 126 -20.43 -15.11 -6.46
CA LEU A 126 -19.42 -15.71 -7.33
C LEU A 126 -19.84 -17.10 -7.76
N THR A 127 -20.14 -17.27 -9.05
CA THR A 127 -20.47 -18.55 -9.66
C THR A 127 -19.29 -19.08 -10.46
N GLY A 128 -19.08 -20.40 -10.43
CA GLY A 128 -18.05 -21.08 -11.22
C GLY A 128 -16.67 -21.12 -10.55
N ASN A 129 -15.67 -21.50 -11.33
CA ASN A 129 -14.28 -21.61 -10.93
C ASN A 129 -13.59 -20.24 -11.08
N ILE A 130 -12.99 -19.75 -10.00
CA ILE A 130 -12.30 -18.45 -9.94
C ILE A 130 -10.77 -18.64 -9.81
N VAL A 131 -10.22 -19.73 -10.35
CA VAL A 131 -8.77 -19.92 -10.47
C VAL A 131 -8.25 -18.98 -11.56
N PRO A 132 -7.26 -18.12 -11.26
CA PRO A 132 -6.70 -17.21 -12.24
C PRO A 132 -6.06 -17.94 -13.43
N GLU A 133 -6.04 -17.30 -14.58
CA GLU A 133 -5.32 -17.79 -15.76
C GLU A 133 -3.81 -17.56 -15.63
N LYS A 134 -3.03 -18.45 -16.24
CA LYS A 134 -1.58 -18.29 -16.32
C LYS A 134 -1.22 -17.28 -17.39
N ASP A 135 -0.42 -16.28 -17.02
CA ASP A 135 0.20 -15.36 -17.97
C ASP A 135 1.45 -16.03 -18.59
N PRO A 136 1.47 -16.27 -19.91
CA PRO A 136 2.62 -16.87 -20.58
C PRO A 136 3.86 -15.98 -20.52
N ASN A 137 3.69 -14.66 -20.33
CA ASN A 137 4.76 -13.68 -20.26
C ASN A 137 5.35 -13.54 -18.88
N PHE A 138 4.71 -14.11 -17.87
CA PHE A 138 5.19 -13.99 -16.49
C PHE A 138 6.60 -14.58 -16.32
N VAL A 139 7.46 -13.82 -15.67
CA VAL A 139 8.81 -14.24 -15.26
C VAL A 139 8.92 -14.15 -13.74
N THR A 140 9.35 -15.23 -13.11
CA THR A 140 9.49 -15.30 -11.66
C THR A 140 10.68 -14.51 -11.15
N PHE A 141 10.49 -13.78 -10.05
CA PHE A 141 11.57 -13.03 -9.37
C PHE A 141 11.19 -12.74 -7.91
N GLY A 142 12.15 -12.19 -7.16
CA GLY A 142 11.95 -11.86 -5.75
C GLY A 142 11.51 -13.06 -4.91
N ASP A 143 10.59 -12.85 -3.99
CA ASP A 143 10.08 -13.86 -3.07
C ASP A 143 8.98 -14.75 -3.64
N TYR A 144 8.82 -14.76 -4.98
CA TYR A 144 7.77 -15.54 -5.65
C TYR A 144 7.72 -17.00 -5.24
N SER A 145 8.88 -17.67 -5.09
CA SER A 145 8.94 -19.07 -4.69
C SER A 145 8.40 -19.29 -3.28
N SER A 146 8.68 -18.39 -2.36
CA SER A 146 8.19 -18.40 -0.98
C SER A 146 6.68 -18.20 -0.93
N VAL A 147 6.17 -17.16 -1.61
CA VAL A 147 4.73 -16.89 -1.74
C VAL A 147 4.00 -18.10 -2.34
N LYS A 148 4.54 -18.67 -3.43
CA LYS A 148 3.98 -19.86 -4.07
C LYS A 148 3.96 -21.08 -3.14
N SER A 149 4.98 -21.27 -2.31
CA SER A 149 5.06 -22.35 -1.34
C SER A 149 4.00 -22.21 -0.24
N ILE A 150 3.78 -20.99 0.26
CA ILE A 150 2.74 -20.71 1.25
C ILE A 150 1.35 -21.00 0.65
N ILE A 151 1.05 -20.50 -0.54
CA ILE A 151 -0.21 -20.74 -1.26
C ILE A 151 -0.43 -22.24 -1.51
N ALA A 152 0.62 -22.95 -1.91
CA ALA A 152 0.58 -24.39 -2.17
C ALA A 152 0.33 -25.22 -0.92
N SER A 153 0.79 -24.77 0.24
CA SER A 153 0.66 -25.49 1.51
C SER A 153 -0.78 -25.71 1.97
N LYS A 154 -1.72 -24.87 1.49
CA LYS A 154 -3.12 -24.83 1.92
C LYS A 154 -3.29 -24.61 3.44
N LYS A 155 -2.22 -24.19 4.13
CA LYS A 155 -2.29 -23.80 5.54
C LYS A 155 -2.75 -22.35 5.63
N PHE A 156 -3.49 -22.05 6.69
CA PHE A 156 -3.79 -20.66 7.01
C PHE A 156 -2.50 -19.97 7.48
N TYR A 157 -2.01 -19.04 6.67
CA TYR A 157 -0.79 -18.29 6.97
C TYR A 157 -0.84 -16.95 6.25
N PRO A 158 -1.41 -15.91 6.87
CA PRO A 158 -1.51 -14.59 6.28
C PRO A 158 -0.14 -13.99 5.95
N ILE A 159 -0.02 -13.35 4.79
CA ILE A 159 1.20 -12.69 4.36
C ILE A 159 0.92 -11.26 3.92
N PHE A 160 1.87 -10.37 4.20
CA PHE A 160 1.85 -8.98 3.79
C PHE A 160 2.96 -8.75 2.76
N ILE A 161 2.65 -8.16 1.60
CA ILE A 161 3.62 -7.88 0.54
C ILE A 161 3.65 -6.38 0.31
N THR A 162 4.77 -5.76 0.65
CA THR A 162 4.97 -4.32 0.48
C THR A 162 5.98 -4.02 -0.64
N GLY A 163 5.99 -2.80 -1.13
CA GLY A 163 6.97 -2.29 -2.09
C GLY A 163 6.36 -1.31 -3.08
N LEU A 164 7.18 -0.64 -3.84
CA LEU A 164 6.78 0.42 -4.77
C LEU A 164 5.74 -0.04 -5.80
N SER A 165 4.96 0.91 -6.33
CA SER A 165 3.92 0.62 -7.33
C SER A 165 4.51 0.05 -8.62
N GLY A 166 3.77 -0.86 -9.26
CA GLY A 166 4.14 -1.42 -10.57
C GLY A 166 5.33 -2.38 -10.56
N ASN A 167 5.72 -2.93 -9.41
CA ASN A 167 6.77 -3.92 -9.24
C ASN A 167 6.29 -5.38 -9.26
N GLY A 168 5.02 -5.64 -9.58
CA GLY A 168 4.50 -6.99 -9.79
C GLY A 168 3.98 -7.74 -8.55
N LYS A 169 3.75 -7.08 -7.40
CA LYS A 169 3.20 -7.69 -6.17
C LYS A 169 1.95 -8.53 -6.44
N THR A 170 0.91 -7.88 -6.91
CA THR A 170 -0.41 -8.47 -7.20
C THR A 170 -0.32 -9.56 -8.27
N LEU A 171 0.45 -9.30 -9.35
CA LEU A 171 0.67 -10.27 -10.43
C LEU A 171 1.35 -11.55 -9.91
N GLY A 172 2.36 -11.42 -9.04
CA GLY A 172 3.04 -12.56 -8.44
C GLY A 172 2.09 -13.48 -7.66
N VAL A 173 1.20 -12.93 -6.85
CA VAL A 173 0.17 -13.69 -6.12
C VAL A 173 -0.78 -14.38 -7.09
N THR A 174 -1.29 -13.63 -8.09
CA THR A 174 -2.18 -14.16 -9.12
C THR A 174 -1.56 -15.36 -9.84
N GLN A 175 -0.30 -15.24 -10.27
CA GLN A 175 0.40 -16.32 -10.97
C GLN A 175 0.72 -17.52 -10.06
N ALA A 176 1.01 -17.29 -8.78
CA ALA A 176 1.18 -18.38 -7.81
C ALA A 176 -0.14 -19.16 -7.62
N CYS A 177 -1.28 -18.48 -7.57
CA CYS A 177 -2.60 -19.11 -7.52
C CYS A 177 -2.91 -19.88 -8.82
N ALA A 178 -2.64 -19.29 -9.99
CA ALA A 178 -2.80 -19.93 -11.28
C ALA A 178 -1.99 -21.23 -11.44
N GLU A 179 -0.69 -21.18 -11.09
CA GLU A 179 0.19 -22.36 -11.15
C GLU A 179 -0.24 -23.48 -10.20
N LYS A 180 -0.75 -23.12 -9.01
CA LYS A 180 -1.20 -24.06 -8.00
C LYS A 180 -2.68 -24.46 -8.13
N LYS A 181 -3.36 -23.95 -9.14
CA LYS A 181 -4.80 -24.15 -9.37
C LYS A 181 -5.62 -23.84 -8.12
N ARG A 182 -5.29 -22.71 -7.48
CA ARG A 182 -5.96 -22.19 -6.30
C ARG A 182 -6.96 -21.11 -6.70
N GLU A 183 -8.18 -21.23 -6.23
CA GLU A 183 -9.14 -20.14 -6.33
C GLU A 183 -8.60 -18.90 -5.61
N MET A 184 -8.81 -17.74 -6.21
CA MET A 184 -8.38 -16.46 -5.65
C MET A 184 -9.51 -15.44 -5.80
N ILE A 185 -9.84 -14.78 -4.70
CA ILE A 185 -10.76 -13.65 -4.69
C ILE A 185 -9.93 -12.40 -4.37
N ARG A 186 -9.93 -11.44 -5.30
CA ARG A 186 -9.25 -10.16 -5.13
C ARG A 186 -10.25 -9.08 -4.74
N VAL A 187 -9.87 -8.31 -3.73
CA VAL A 187 -10.60 -7.11 -3.28
C VAL A 187 -9.64 -5.94 -3.35
N ASN A 188 -9.96 -4.95 -4.17
CA ASN A 188 -9.26 -3.67 -4.14
C ASN A 188 -9.79 -2.86 -2.97
N ILE A 189 -8.92 -2.53 -2.05
CA ILE A 189 -9.26 -1.76 -0.86
C ILE A 189 -9.19 -0.27 -1.20
N THR A 190 -10.15 0.47 -0.70
CA THR A 190 -10.23 1.93 -0.80
C THR A 190 -10.53 2.53 0.56
N ILE A 191 -10.46 3.85 0.69
CA ILE A 191 -10.82 4.54 1.93
C ILE A 191 -12.29 4.33 2.33
N GLU A 192 -13.16 4.10 1.34
CA GLU A 192 -14.60 3.88 1.55
C GLU A 192 -14.95 2.43 1.90
N THR A 193 -14.05 1.47 1.60
CA THR A 193 -14.29 0.04 1.83
C THR A 193 -14.70 -0.23 3.28
N ASP A 194 -15.85 -0.89 3.47
CA ASP A 194 -16.42 -1.14 4.77
C ASP A 194 -16.82 -2.63 5.00
N GLU A 195 -17.47 -2.88 6.16
CA GLU A 195 -17.89 -4.23 6.54
C GLU A 195 -18.88 -4.82 5.55
N ASP A 196 -19.78 -4.01 4.97
CA ASP A 196 -20.80 -4.47 4.02
C ASP A 196 -20.18 -4.86 2.67
N ASP A 197 -19.14 -4.15 2.26
CA ASP A 197 -18.39 -4.48 1.05
C ASP A 197 -17.57 -5.77 1.22
N LEU A 198 -17.04 -6.00 2.41
CA LEU A 198 -16.15 -7.11 2.71
C LEU A 198 -16.90 -8.39 3.12
N LEU A 199 -17.80 -8.29 4.09
CA LEU A 199 -18.51 -9.46 4.64
C LEU A 199 -19.83 -9.71 3.93
N GLY A 200 -20.48 -8.67 3.41
CA GLY A 200 -21.76 -8.76 2.72
C GLY A 200 -22.84 -7.89 3.32
N GLY A 201 -23.91 -7.76 2.59
CA GLY A 201 -25.04 -6.89 2.95
C GLY A 201 -26.35 -7.32 2.32
N TYR A 202 -27.42 -6.71 2.77
CA TYR A 202 -28.73 -6.91 2.15
C TYR A 202 -28.82 -6.18 0.81
N ARG A 203 -29.38 -6.88 -0.17
CA ARG A 203 -29.60 -6.33 -1.51
C ARG A 203 -31.05 -6.60 -1.92
N LEU A 204 -31.64 -5.67 -2.67
CA LEU A 204 -32.96 -5.87 -3.26
C LEU A 204 -32.81 -6.65 -4.57
N ARG A 205 -33.46 -7.84 -4.64
CA ARG A 205 -33.54 -8.68 -5.85
C ARG A 205 -34.97 -9.15 -6.03
N ASP A 206 -35.52 -8.94 -7.21
CA ASP A 206 -36.88 -9.34 -7.59
C ASP A 206 -37.93 -8.91 -6.57
N GLY A 207 -37.79 -7.70 -6.02
CA GLY A 207 -38.69 -7.14 -5.02
C GLY A 207 -38.52 -7.70 -3.59
N GLN A 208 -37.55 -8.60 -3.36
CA GLN A 208 -37.24 -9.18 -2.04
C GLN A 208 -35.88 -8.69 -1.53
N THR A 209 -35.80 -8.47 -0.24
CA THR A 209 -34.53 -8.18 0.43
C THR A 209 -33.83 -9.49 0.75
N VAL A 210 -32.69 -9.74 0.09
CA VAL A 210 -31.88 -10.94 0.28
C VAL A 210 -30.49 -10.58 0.79
N TRP A 211 -29.92 -11.45 1.61
CA TRP A 211 -28.53 -11.34 2.00
C TRP A 211 -27.60 -11.79 0.85
N GLN A 212 -26.61 -10.98 0.52
CA GLN A 212 -25.56 -11.34 -0.43
C GLN A 212 -24.22 -11.39 0.31
N ASN A 213 -23.53 -12.54 0.25
CA ASN A 213 -22.20 -12.66 0.80
C ASN A 213 -21.23 -11.68 0.12
N GLY A 214 -20.35 -11.09 0.91
CA GLY A 214 -19.22 -10.32 0.40
C GLY A 214 -18.04 -11.23 0.04
N PRO A 215 -17.02 -10.68 -0.64
CA PRO A 215 -15.87 -11.43 -1.16
C PRO A 215 -15.08 -12.15 -0.08
N VAL A 216 -15.04 -11.62 1.13
CA VAL A 216 -14.33 -12.24 2.26
C VAL A 216 -15.04 -13.51 2.72
N ILE A 217 -16.34 -13.45 2.88
CA ILE A 217 -17.17 -14.63 3.26
C ILE A 217 -17.11 -15.70 2.16
N GLU A 218 -17.19 -15.29 0.89
CA GLU A 218 -17.03 -16.19 -0.26
C GLU A 218 -15.66 -16.89 -0.25
N ALA A 219 -14.59 -16.14 0.00
CA ALA A 219 -13.25 -16.71 0.09
C ALA A 219 -13.11 -17.71 1.24
N MET A 220 -13.68 -17.38 2.39
CA MET A 220 -13.69 -18.26 3.58
C MET A 220 -14.44 -19.56 3.31
N GLU A 221 -15.66 -19.48 2.78
CA GLU A 221 -16.51 -20.66 2.51
C GLU A 221 -15.93 -21.57 1.43
N ARG A 222 -15.25 -20.99 0.41
CA ARG A 222 -14.60 -21.74 -0.68
C ARG A 222 -13.20 -22.28 -0.33
N GLY A 223 -12.58 -21.81 0.75
CA GLY A 223 -11.18 -22.11 1.04
C GLY A 223 -10.21 -21.48 0.05
N ALA A 224 -10.60 -20.37 -0.56
CA ALA A 224 -9.84 -19.64 -1.56
C ALA A 224 -8.72 -18.79 -0.94
N VAL A 225 -7.82 -18.27 -1.76
CA VAL A 225 -6.86 -17.22 -1.38
C VAL A 225 -7.59 -15.87 -1.48
N LEU A 226 -7.70 -15.16 -0.36
CA LEU A 226 -8.22 -13.80 -0.33
C LEU A 226 -7.06 -12.82 -0.55
N LEU A 227 -7.10 -12.07 -1.64
CA LEU A 227 -6.11 -11.02 -1.93
C LEU A 227 -6.73 -9.65 -1.63
N LEU A 228 -6.22 -9.00 -0.57
CA LEU A 228 -6.56 -7.62 -0.20
C LEU A 228 -5.52 -6.70 -0.86
N ASP A 229 -5.90 -6.07 -1.96
CA ASP A 229 -4.97 -5.25 -2.75
C ASP A 229 -5.07 -3.79 -2.31
N GLU A 230 -3.91 -3.12 -2.20
CA GLU A 230 -3.77 -1.73 -1.74
C GLU A 230 -4.33 -1.48 -0.33
N ILE A 231 -4.04 -2.40 0.61
CA ILE A 231 -4.62 -2.37 1.96
C ILE A 231 -4.22 -1.12 2.76
N ASP A 232 -3.15 -0.46 2.39
CA ASP A 232 -2.69 0.80 2.98
C ASP A 232 -3.59 2.01 2.65
N LEU A 233 -4.56 1.86 1.75
CA LEU A 233 -5.63 2.85 1.54
C LEU A 233 -6.77 2.69 2.55
N ALA A 234 -6.83 1.57 3.29
CA ALA A 234 -7.93 1.24 4.17
C ALA A 234 -8.14 2.27 5.29
N SER A 235 -9.40 2.57 5.58
CA SER A 235 -9.78 3.24 6.82
C SER A 235 -9.86 2.25 7.99
N ASN A 236 -10.14 2.74 9.22
CA ASN A 236 -10.33 1.88 10.39
C ASN A 236 -11.50 0.88 10.26
N LYS A 237 -12.35 1.02 9.26
CA LYS A 237 -13.46 0.08 8.98
C LYS A 237 -12.96 -1.33 8.65
N ILE A 238 -11.70 -1.47 8.18
CA ILE A 238 -11.05 -2.76 7.88
C ILE A 238 -10.87 -3.66 9.11
N MET A 239 -11.02 -3.11 10.32
CA MET A 239 -10.85 -3.86 11.58
C MET A 239 -11.84 -5.01 11.73
N CYS A 240 -12.93 -5.06 10.96
CA CYS A 240 -13.82 -6.21 10.88
C CYS A 240 -13.12 -7.51 10.44
N LEU A 241 -11.95 -7.40 9.79
CA LEU A 241 -11.12 -8.54 9.35
C LEU A 241 -10.22 -9.13 10.45
N GLN A 242 -10.08 -8.50 11.62
CA GLN A 242 -9.18 -9.00 12.67
C GLN A 242 -9.42 -10.47 13.04
N PRO A 243 -10.65 -10.92 13.36
CA PRO A 243 -10.88 -12.33 13.71
C PRO A 243 -10.57 -13.29 12.54
N ILE A 244 -10.72 -12.83 11.31
CA ILE A 244 -10.44 -13.60 10.10
C ILE A 244 -8.92 -13.79 9.92
N LEU A 245 -8.12 -12.73 10.19
CA LEU A 245 -6.67 -12.78 10.14
C LEU A 245 -6.04 -13.65 11.24
N GLU A 246 -6.78 -13.97 12.29
CA GLU A 246 -6.40 -14.93 13.32
C GLU A 246 -6.70 -16.40 12.93
N GLY A 247 -7.33 -16.62 11.77
CA GLY A 247 -7.74 -17.95 11.32
C GLY A 247 -9.02 -18.46 11.99
N ASN A 248 -9.62 -17.62 12.82
CA ASN A 248 -10.92 -17.90 13.44
C ASN A 248 -12.06 -17.57 12.47
N GLY A 249 -13.25 -18.07 12.76
CA GLY A 249 -14.43 -17.65 12.02
C GLY A 249 -14.85 -16.23 12.39
N VAL A 250 -15.80 -15.69 11.63
CA VAL A 250 -16.41 -14.39 11.88
C VAL A 250 -17.91 -14.54 12.14
N PHE A 251 -18.40 -13.80 13.12
CA PHE A 251 -19.83 -13.72 13.38
C PHE A 251 -20.44 -12.57 12.58
N VAL A 252 -21.21 -12.92 11.55
CA VAL A 252 -21.91 -11.96 10.70
C VAL A 252 -23.20 -11.53 11.41
N LYS A 253 -23.13 -10.39 12.11
CA LYS A 253 -24.19 -9.90 13.00
C LYS A 253 -25.53 -9.72 12.29
N LYS A 254 -25.53 -9.23 11.05
CA LYS A 254 -26.74 -8.91 10.27
C LYS A 254 -27.61 -10.13 9.96
N ILE A 255 -27.01 -11.31 9.86
CA ILE A 255 -27.70 -12.57 9.59
C ILE A 255 -27.61 -13.57 10.75
N ASN A 256 -27.05 -13.15 11.89
CA ASN A 256 -26.87 -13.99 13.08
C ASN A 256 -26.19 -15.34 12.76
N LYS A 257 -25.19 -15.33 11.88
CA LYS A 257 -24.50 -16.54 11.41
C LYS A 257 -23.00 -16.48 11.71
N PHE A 258 -22.46 -17.57 12.27
CA PHE A 258 -21.01 -17.73 12.40
C PHE A 258 -20.46 -18.47 11.19
N VAL A 259 -19.50 -17.84 10.49
CA VAL A 259 -18.83 -18.41 9.30
C VAL A 259 -17.43 -18.84 9.67
N LYS A 260 -17.12 -20.11 9.47
CA LYS A 260 -15.77 -20.67 9.67
C LYS A 260 -15.03 -20.76 8.33
N PRO A 261 -13.71 -20.51 8.31
CA PRO A 261 -12.94 -20.69 7.10
C PRO A 261 -12.82 -22.19 6.72
N ALA A 262 -13.06 -22.49 5.45
CA ALA A 262 -12.82 -23.81 4.89
C ALA A 262 -11.32 -24.07 4.73
N LEU A 263 -10.96 -25.36 4.62
CA LEU A 263 -9.58 -25.79 4.45
C LEU A 263 -8.96 -25.17 3.19
N GLY A 264 -7.81 -24.55 3.37
CA GLY A 264 -7.09 -23.88 2.29
C GLY A 264 -7.27 -22.37 2.26
N PHE A 265 -8.23 -21.81 3.00
CA PHE A 265 -8.34 -20.35 3.12
C PHE A 265 -7.05 -19.74 3.66
N THR A 266 -6.61 -18.67 3.05
CA THR A 266 -5.51 -17.82 3.55
C THR A 266 -5.67 -16.40 3.00
N VAL A 267 -5.01 -15.44 3.63
CA VAL A 267 -5.07 -14.03 3.27
C VAL A 267 -3.72 -13.54 2.77
N VAL A 268 -3.72 -12.82 1.69
CA VAL A 268 -2.57 -12.08 1.17
C VAL A 268 -2.96 -10.61 1.09
N ALA A 269 -2.17 -9.75 1.69
CA ALA A 269 -2.36 -8.31 1.57
C ALA A 269 -1.21 -7.69 0.78
N THR A 270 -1.51 -6.73 -0.10
CA THR A 270 -0.49 -5.93 -0.80
C THR A 270 -0.62 -4.46 -0.40
N ALA A 271 0.52 -3.78 -0.34
CA ALA A 271 0.59 -2.36 0.01
C ALA A 271 1.76 -1.68 -0.73
N ASN A 272 1.68 -0.38 -0.90
CA ASN A 272 2.80 0.43 -1.40
C ASN A 272 3.71 0.89 -0.24
N THR A 273 3.17 0.95 0.97
CA THR A 273 3.86 1.30 2.20
C THR A 273 4.00 0.09 3.13
N LYS A 274 4.76 0.21 4.21
CA LYS A 274 4.86 -0.82 5.26
C LYS A 274 3.71 -0.72 6.30
N GLY A 275 2.59 -0.12 5.91
CA GLY A 275 1.46 0.13 6.81
C GLY A 275 1.65 1.34 7.74
N LYS A 276 2.74 2.08 7.59
CA LYS A 276 3.04 3.29 8.39
C LYS A 276 2.61 4.60 7.73
N GLY A 277 1.88 4.50 6.62
CA GLY A 277 1.54 5.64 5.79
C GLY A 277 2.77 6.19 5.03
N SER A 278 2.59 7.29 4.33
CA SER A 278 3.68 7.99 3.65
C SER A 278 4.25 9.06 4.59
N GLU A 279 5.38 8.79 5.23
CA GLU A 279 6.10 9.80 6.01
C GLU A 279 6.66 10.91 5.11
N ASP A 280 6.94 10.57 3.85
CA ASP A 280 7.60 11.43 2.85
C ASP A 280 6.61 12.14 1.93
N GLY A 281 5.29 11.88 2.06
CA GLY A 281 4.25 12.43 1.18
C GLY A 281 4.20 11.83 -0.23
N GLN A 282 5.06 10.84 -0.55
CA GLN A 282 5.16 10.20 -1.86
C GLN A 282 3.95 9.34 -2.23
N PHE A 283 3.24 8.81 -1.22
CA PHE A 283 2.06 7.98 -1.40
C PHE A 283 0.83 8.68 -0.85
N ILE A 284 0.32 9.64 -1.62
CA ILE A 284 -0.89 10.40 -1.27
C ILE A 284 -2.07 9.44 -1.12
N GLY A 285 -2.82 9.58 -0.02
CA GLY A 285 -4.00 8.76 0.25
C GLY A 285 -3.74 7.48 1.05
N THR A 286 -2.47 7.12 1.33
CA THR A 286 -2.19 5.99 2.22
C THR A 286 -2.40 6.37 3.69
N ASN A 287 -2.99 5.46 4.44
CA ASN A 287 -3.26 5.61 5.86
C ASN A 287 -2.24 4.83 6.71
N VAL A 288 -2.08 5.26 7.97
CA VAL A 288 -1.37 4.46 8.96
C VAL A 288 -2.30 3.34 9.42
N LEU A 289 -1.94 2.11 9.12
CA LEU A 289 -2.68 0.94 9.58
C LEU A 289 -2.45 0.72 11.08
N ASN A 290 -3.46 0.16 11.73
CA ASN A 290 -3.36 -0.18 13.14
C ASN A 290 -2.30 -1.27 13.36
N GLU A 291 -1.38 -1.08 14.31
CA GLU A 291 -0.30 -2.03 14.60
C GLU A 291 -0.84 -3.42 14.95
N ALA A 292 -1.91 -3.50 15.76
CA ALA A 292 -2.54 -4.77 16.10
C ALA A 292 -3.12 -5.50 14.88
N PHE A 293 -3.49 -4.77 13.81
CA PHE A 293 -3.91 -5.36 12.55
C PHE A 293 -2.69 -5.92 11.77
N LEU A 294 -1.59 -5.17 11.73
CA LEU A 294 -0.35 -5.57 11.05
C LEU A 294 0.29 -6.79 11.70
N GLU A 295 0.29 -6.89 13.03
CA GLU A 295 0.82 -8.01 13.80
C GLU A 295 0.15 -9.36 13.45
N ARG A 296 -1.03 -9.33 12.83
CA ARG A 296 -1.74 -10.55 12.36
C ARG A 296 -1.21 -11.10 11.04
N PHE A 297 -0.26 -10.40 10.43
CA PHE A 297 0.49 -10.91 9.29
C PHE A 297 1.87 -11.40 9.76
N PRO A 298 2.05 -12.71 9.98
CA PRO A 298 3.29 -13.25 10.55
C PRO A 298 4.51 -13.08 9.64
N ILE A 299 4.31 -12.86 8.33
CA ILE A 299 5.38 -12.60 7.37
C ILE A 299 5.07 -11.35 6.55
N THR A 300 6.11 -10.53 6.39
CA THR A 300 6.13 -9.40 5.46
C THR A 300 7.22 -9.62 4.42
N PHE A 301 6.84 -9.65 3.14
CA PHE A 301 7.77 -9.64 2.02
C PHE A 301 7.93 -8.21 1.48
N GLU A 302 9.17 -7.79 1.28
CA GLU A 302 9.48 -6.52 0.64
C GLU A 302 9.83 -6.75 -0.84
N GLN A 303 8.84 -6.59 -1.71
CA GLN A 303 8.99 -6.76 -3.15
C GLN A 303 9.72 -5.56 -3.76
N LYS A 304 10.94 -5.80 -4.23
CA LYS A 304 11.73 -4.83 -5.01
C LYS A 304 11.43 -4.98 -6.50
N TYR A 305 11.90 -4.01 -7.30
CA TYR A 305 11.92 -4.18 -8.75
C TYR A 305 12.82 -5.36 -9.15
N PRO A 306 12.54 -6.03 -10.28
CA PRO A 306 13.40 -7.10 -10.78
C PRO A 306 14.83 -6.58 -11.02
N SER A 307 15.83 -7.48 -10.93
CA SER A 307 17.18 -7.13 -11.39
C SER A 307 17.16 -6.84 -12.90
N VAL A 308 18.11 -6.02 -13.37
CA VAL A 308 18.25 -5.63 -14.80
C VAL A 308 18.13 -6.87 -15.72
N LYS A 309 18.84 -7.96 -15.40
CA LYS A 309 18.78 -9.20 -16.19
C LYS A 309 17.38 -9.81 -16.28
N ILE A 310 16.63 -9.82 -15.18
CA ILE A 310 15.28 -10.38 -15.13
C ILE A 310 14.30 -9.44 -15.84
N GLU A 311 14.43 -8.14 -15.60
CA GLU A 311 13.55 -7.15 -16.20
C GLU A 311 13.73 -7.06 -17.72
N THR A 312 14.96 -7.13 -18.22
CA THR A 312 15.24 -7.26 -19.67
C THR A 312 14.52 -8.48 -20.25
N LYS A 313 14.57 -9.63 -19.55
CA LYS A 313 13.83 -10.82 -19.99
C LYS A 313 12.32 -10.61 -20.02
N ILE A 314 11.75 -9.84 -19.05
CA ILE A 314 10.32 -9.51 -19.05
C ILE A 314 9.97 -8.66 -20.27
N ILE A 315 10.77 -7.62 -20.54
CA ILE A 315 10.50 -6.69 -21.64
C ILE A 315 10.73 -7.36 -23.00
N SER A 316 11.82 -8.15 -23.18
CA SER A 316 12.04 -8.92 -24.43
C SER A 316 10.87 -9.88 -24.70
N LYS A 317 10.38 -10.60 -23.70
CA LYS A 317 9.21 -11.46 -23.86
C LYS A 317 7.96 -10.68 -24.27
N MET A 318 7.73 -9.52 -23.68
CA MET A 318 6.60 -8.66 -24.03
C MET A 318 6.69 -8.20 -25.47
N LEU A 319 7.86 -7.71 -25.90
CA LEU A 319 8.11 -7.29 -27.27
C LEU A 319 7.95 -8.46 -28.28
N GLU A 320 8.39 -9.66 -27.91
CA GLU A 320 8.18 -10.86 -28.75
C GLU A 320 6.69 -11.20 -28.88
N THR A 321 5.93 -11.15 -27.80
CA THR A 321 4.47 -11.40 -27.81
C THR A 321 3.72 -10.37 -28.66
N GLU A 322 4.14 -9.13 -28.63
CA GLU A 322 3.55 -8.02 -29.42
C GLU A 322 4.11 -7.94 -30.86
N ASN A 323 4.84 -8.96 -31.33
CA ASN A 323 5.48 -8.99 -32.66
C ASN A 323 6.38 -7.77 -32.96
N ALA A 324 7.06 -7.26 -31.95
CA ALA A 324 7.94 -6.10 -32.01
C ALA A 324 9.33 -6.40 -31.41
N LYS A 325 9.84 -7.63 -31.60
CA LYS A 325 11.06 -8.10 -30.98
C LYS A 325 12.24 -7.17 -31.31
N ASP A 326 12.83 -6.62 -30.26
CA ASP A 326 14.02 -5.77 -30.29
C ASP A 326 14.73 -5.91 -28.92
N ASP A 327 15.75 -6.77 -28.87
CA ASP A 327 16.46 -7.10 -27.63
C ASP A 327 17.37 -5.95 -27.17
N GLU A 328 17.88 -5.12 -28.09
CA GLU A 328 18.65 -3.93 -27.79
C GLU A 328 17.75 -2.87 -27.14
N TYR A 329 16.57 -2.63 -27.73
CA TYR A 329 15.59 -1.72 -27.16
C TYR A 329 15.14 -2.15 -25.75
N ALA A 330 14.89 -3.45 -25.55
CA ALA A 330 14.58 -3.98 -24.22
C ALA A 330 15.67 -3.68 -23.19
N THR A 331 16.94 -3.84 -23.61
CA THR A 331 18.10 -3.59 -22.74
C THR A 331 18.25 -2.10 -22.42
N ASN A 332 18.10 -1.24 -23.43
CA ASN A 332 18.20 0.22 -23.28
C ASN A 332 17.08 0.75 -22.36
N LEU A 333 15.84 0.30 -22.52
CA LEU A 333 14.72 0.65 -21.64
C LEU A 333 14.97 0.28 -20.18
N VAL A 334 15.48 -0.92 -19.94
CA VAL A 334 15.72 -1.39 -18.57
C VAL A 334 16.89 -0.63 -17.92
N ASN A 335 17.97 -0.38 -18.67
CA ASN A 335 19.09 0.42 -18.18
C ASN A 335 18.66 1.85 -17.85
N TRP A 336 17.83 2.45 -18.71
CA TRP A 336 17.24 3.76 -18.48
C TRP A 336 16.42 3.80 -17.18
N ALA A 337 15.54 2.82 -16.98
CA ALA A 337 14.73 2.74 -15.77
C ALA A 337 15.58 2.49 -14.51
N ASP A 338 16.63 1.69 -14.60
CA ASP A 338 17.52 1.39 -13.48
C ASP A 338 18.27 2.65 -13.01
N ILE A 339 18.76 3.49 -13.95
CA ILE A 339 19.40 4.78 -13.62
C ILE A 339 18.39 5.70 -12.93
N ILE A 340 17.18 5.85 -13.47
CA ILE A 340 16.13 6.71 -12.87
C ILE A 340 15.80 6.23 -11.46
N ARG A 341 15.65 4.93 -11.25
CA ARG A 341 15.33 4.36 -9.92
C ARG A 341 16.46 4.58 -8.90
N LYS A 342 17.71 4.54 -9.33
CA LYS A 342 18.85 4.89 -8.48
C LYS A 342 18.82 6.35 -8.09
N THR A 343 18.63 7.24 -9.07
CA THR A 343 18.51 8.68 -8.82
C THR A 343 17.33 9.01 -7.89
N TYR A 344 16.19 8.32 -8.09
CA TYR A 344 15.03 8.44 -7.20
C TYR A 344 15.36 8.00 -5.76
N SER A 345 16.05 6.87 -5.59
CA SER A 345 16.43 6.39 -4.24
C SER A 345 17.43 7.30 -3.52
N GLU A 346 18.18 8.11 -4.29
CA GLU A 346 19.12 9.12 -3.79
C GLU A 346 18.45 10.49 -3.57
N GLY A 347 17.15 10.62 -3.91
CA GLY A 347 16.39 11.86 -3.77
C GLY A 347 16.66 12.89 -4.87
N GLY A 348 17.24 12.47 -6.01
CA GLY A 348 17.54 13.35 -7.13
C GLY A 348 16.37 13.62 -8.08
N VAL A 349 15.34 12.77 -8.04
CA VAL A 349 14.08 12.93 -8.80
C VAL A 349 12.92 12.43 -7.94
N ASP A 350 11.72 12.97 -8.17
CA ASP A 350 10.51 12.63 -7.42
C ASP A 350 9.64 11.58 -8.13
N GLU A 351 9.92 11.29 -9.40
CA GLU A 351 9.19 10.35 -10.24
C GLU A 351 10.00 9.09 -10.56
N ILE A 352 9.32 7.98 -10.77
CA ILE A 352 9.95 6.68 -11.00
C ILE A 352 9.40 5.97 -12.24
N ILE A 353 10.26 5.23 -12.91
CA ILE A 353 9.87 4.33 -14.00
C ILE A 353 9.71 2.92 -13.47
N SER A 354 8.47 2.48 -13.29
CA SER A 354 8.15 1.13 -12.82
C SER A 354 8.25 0.07 -13.93
N THR A 355 8.37 -1.21 -13.55
CA THR A 355 8.30 -2.33 -14.51
C THR A 355 6.99 -2.33 -15.32
N ARG A 356 5.87 -1.95 -14.68
CA ARG A 356 4.58 -1.77 -15.38
C ARG A 356 4.68 -0.73 -16.48
N ARG A 357 5.36 0.39 -16.22
CA ARG A 357 5.54 1.44 -17.23
C ARG A 357 6.42 0.96 -18.38
N LEU A 358 7.49 0.21 -18.11
CA LEU A 358 8.31 -0.40 -19.15
C LEU A 358 7.50 -1.35 -20.06
N VAL A 359 6.60 -2.14 -19.46
CA VAL A 359 5.67 -2.99 -20.22
C VAL A 359 4.73 -2.16 -21.09
N HIS A 360 4.23 -1.01 -20.59
CA HIS A 360 3.40 -0.11 -21.38
C HIS A 360 4.20 0.53 -22.53
N ILE A 361 5.44 0.93 -22.30
CA ILE A 361 6.32 1.46 -23.34
C ILE A 361 6.57 0.40 -24.43
N ALA A 362 6.85 -0.85 -24.04
CA ALA A 362 7.03 -1.94 -24.99
C ALA A 362 5.77 -2.17 -25.86
N LYS A 363 4.58 -2.10 -25.26
CA LYS A 363 3.29 -2.16 -26.00
C LYS A 363 3.10 -0.94 -26.90
N ALA A 364 3.40 0.28 -26.42
CA ALA A 364 3.32 1.48 -27.24
C ALA A 364 4.27 1.40 -28.45
N TYR A 365 5.48 0.86 -28.26
CA TYR A 365 6.41 0.63 -29.36
C TYR A 365 5.85 -0.37 -30.40
N SER A 366 5.15 -1.41 -30.00
CA SER A 366 4.53 -2.34 -30.94
C SER A 366 3.50 -1.66 -31.84
N ILE A 367 2.84 -0.61 -31.34
CA ILE A 367 1.83 0.17 -32.06
C ILE A 367 2.48 1.24 -32.94
N PHE A 368 3.32 2.08 -32.35
CA PHE A 368 3.86 3.26 -33.05
C PHE A 368 5.09 2.97 -33.91
N ARG A 369 5.77 1.86 -33.66
CA ARG A 369 7.04 1.48 -34.32
C ARG A 369 8.15 2.56 -34.22
N ASN A 370 8.00 3.46 -33.27
CA ASN A 370 8.97 4.52 -32.96
C ASN A 370 9.34 4.44 -31.50
N LYS A 371 10.62 4.21 -31.20
CA LYS A 371 11.17 3.99 -29.84
C LYS A 371 10.95 5.21 -28.94
N LEU A 372 11.34 6.38 -29.46
CA LEU A 372 11.28 7.61 -28.69
C LEU A 372 9.86 8.07 -28.46
N LYS A 373 8.98 7.95 -29.48
CA LYS A 373 7.54 8.25 -29.36
C LYS A 373 6.88 7.37 -28.32
N ALA A 374 7.21 6.09 -28.23
CA ALA A 374 6.70 5.17 -27.24
C ALA A 374 7.10 5.58 -25.80
N VAL A 375 8.34 6.02 -25.60
CA VAL A 375 8.82 6.55 -24.32
C VAL A 375 8.08 7.85 -23.99
N GLU A 376 8.02 8.79 -24.94
CA GLU A 376 7.38 10.10 -24.77
C GLU A 376 5.93 9.97 -24.30
N VAL A 377 5.07 9.25 -25.05
CA VAL A 377 3.65 9.13 -24.71
C VAL A 377 3.43 8.47 -23.35
N CYS A 378 4.30 7.57 -22.94
CA CYS A 378 4.23 6.92 -21.63
C CYS A 378 4.78 7.78 -20.49
N THR A 379 5.47 8.89 -20.77
CA THR A 379 6.03 9.84 -19.79
C THR A 379 5.28 11.17 -19.74
N ASN A 380 4.34 11.44 -20.65
CA ASN A 380 3.58 12.69 -20.76
C ASN A 380 2.79 13.11 -19.50
N ARG A 381 2.56 12.20 -18.54
CA ARG A 381 1.91 12.53 -17.27
C ARG A 381 2.83 13.19 -16.25
N PHE A 382 4.14 13.15 -16.46
CA PHE A 382 5.12 13.81 -15.61
C PHE A 382 5.15 15.30 -15.92
N ASP A 383 5.67 16.10 -15.01
CA ASP A 383 5.93 17.50 -15.28
C ASP A 383 6.95 17.67 -16.43
N ASP A 384 6.94 18.82 -17.08
CA ASP A 384 7.72 19.06 -18.30
C ASP A 384 9.23 18.91 -18.07
N ASP A 385 9.74 19.34 -16.92
CA ASP A 385 11.18 19.27 -16.58
C ASP A 385 11.61 17.82 -16.38
N THR A 386 10.84 17.05 -15.63
CA THR A 386 11.07 15.60 -15.40
C THR A 386 10.95 14.83 -16.71
N LYS A 387 9.90 15.10 -17.51
CA LYS A 387 9.71 14.47 -18.83
C LYS A 387 10.92 14.73 -19.74
N THR A 388 11.32 15.98 -19.89
CA THR A 388 12.47 16.37 -20.73
C THR A 388 13.75 15.67 -20.26
N SER A 389 14.03 15.70 -18.97
CA SER A 389 15.20 15.03 -18.39
C SER A 389 15.21 13.51 -18.64
N PHE A 390 14.05 12.86 -18.59
CA PHE A 390 13.92 11.43 -18.84
C PHE A 390 14.09 11.10 -20.32
N LEU A 391 13.59 11.92 -21.24
CA LEU A 391 13.77 11.76 -22.68
C LEU A 391 15.23 11.99 -23.08
N ASP A 392 15.87 13.01 -22.55
CA ASP A 392 17.29 13.29 -22.78
C ASP A 392 18.20 12.16 -22.30
N LEU A 393 17.88 11.61 -21.11
CA LEU A 393 18.59 10.44 -20.59
C LEU A 393 18.40 9.23 -21.51
N TYR A 394 17.16 8.99 -22.00
CA TYR A 394 16.90 7.89 -22.91
C TYR A 394 17.68 8.02 -24.22
N ALA A 395 17.67 9.20 -24.85
CA ALA A 395 18.41 9.48 -26.07
C ALA A 395 19.94 9.31 -25.93
N LYS A 396 20.48 9.52 -24.72
CA LYS A 396 21.92 9.26 -24.46
C LYS A 396 22.22 7.75 -24.30
N ILE A 397 21.26 6.95 -23.90
CA ILE A 397 21.42 5.50 -23.73
C ILE A 397 21.21 4.77 -25.07
N ASP A 398 20.22 5.18 -25.83
CA ASP A 398 19.89 4.61 -27.14
C ASP A 398 20.47 5.49 -28.25
N SER A 399 21.71 5.17 -28.66
CA SER A 399 22.43 5.94 -29.69
C SER A 399 21.77 5.91 -31.09
N GLY A 400 20.78 5.06 -31.30
CA GLY A 400 20.00 4.98 -32.55
C GLY A 400 18.83 5.96 -32.58
N VAL A 401 18.63 6.79 -31.54
CA VAL A 401 17.48 7.68 -31.41
C VAL A 401 17.96 9.13 -31.43
N ASN A 402 17.41 9.95 -32.32
CA ASN A 402 17.68 11.38 -32.37
C ASN A 402 16.51 12.17 -31.77
N PRO A 403 16.71 13.02 -30.74
CA PRO A 403 15.65 13.86 -30.17
C PRO A 403 14.92 14.76 -31.19
N GLU A 404 15.57 15.12 -32.29
CA GLU A 404 14.98 15.90 -33.37
C GLU A 404 13.83 15.17 -34.10
N ASP A 405 13.81 13.84 -34.04
CA ASP A 405 12.74 13.03 -34.62
C ASP A 405 11.37 13.22 -33.93
N LEU A 406 11.34 13.73 -32.69
CA LEU A 406 10.10 14.13 -32.01
C LEU A 406 9.50 15.43 -32.56
N MET A 407 10.36 16.38 -32.96
CA MET A 407 9.91 17.68 -33.46
C MET A 407 9.36 17.56 -34.90
N SER A 408 9.88 16.62 -35.68
CA SER A 408 9.41 16.36 -37.05
C SER A 408 8.04 15.67 -37.12
N SER A 409 7.63 14.95 -36.06
CA SER A 409 6.34 14.26 -35.99
C SER A 409 5.18 15.13 -35.49
N GLN A 410 5.43 16.40 -35.12
CA GLN A 410 4.41 17.37 -34.74
C GLN A 410 3.95 18.27 -35.90
N SER A 411 4.46 18.11 -37.10
CA SER A 411 3.91 18.77 -38.27
C SER A 411 2.60 18.05 -38.67
N ASP A 412 1.48 18.75 -38.48
CA ASP A 412 0.14 18.40 -38.84
C ASP A 412 0.05 17.88 -40.28
N GLU A 413 0.08 16.57 -40.49
CA GLU A 413 -0.59 15.99 -41.64
C GLU A 413 -2.01 15.64 -41.20
N PRO A 414 -3.04 16.23 -41.84
CA PRO A 414 -4.41 15.84 -41.58
C PRO A 414 -4.56 14.37 -42.01
N ILE A 415 -5.10 13.55 -41.09
CA ILE A 415 -5.55 12.20 -41.41
C ILE A 415 -6.56 12.37 -42.55
N ALA A 416 -6.18 11.91 -43.75
CA ALA A 416 -7.13 11.79 -44.86
C ALA A 416 -8.21 10.80 -44.42
N ASP A 417 -9.40 11.28 -44.25
CA ASP A 417 -10.61 10.45 -44.10
C ASP A 417 -10.77 9.60 -45.40
N GLU A 418 -10.33 8.33 -45.35
CA GLU A 418 -10.69 7.30 -46.32
C GLU A 418 -12.07 6.75 -45.97
N ASP A 419 -13.10 7.60 -46.04
CA ASP A 419 -14.50 7.20 -45.98
C ASP A 419 -15.28 7.89 -47.12
N GLU A 420 -14.96 7.52 -48.36
CA GLU A 420 -15.91 7.71 -49.51
C GLU A 420 -15.56 6.70 -50.59
N ALA A 421 -16.11 5.48 -50.46
CA ALA A 421 -16.46 4.62 -51.59
C ALA A 421 -17.14 3.35 -51.05
N ASP A 422 -18.48 3.37 -51.04
CA ASP A 422 -19.34 2.26 -51.44
C ASP A 422 -20.83 2.61 -51.23
N GLU A 423 -21.31 3.64 -51.95
CA GLU A 423 -22.68 3.67 -52.41
C GLU A 423 -22.63 3.36 -53.91
N ASP A 424 -22.99 2.15 -54.25
CA ASP A 424 -23.74 1.72 -55.45
C ASP A 424 -23.48 0.23 -55.68
N ILE A 425 -24.49 -0.57 -55.37
CA ILE A 425 -24.95 -1.73 -56.16
C ILE A 425 -26.18 -2.36 -55.49
N ILE A 426 -27.37 -1.97 -56.03
CA ILE A 426 -28.67 -2.71 -56.13
C ILE A 426 -29.23 -3.35 -54.85
#